data_d2648c3999fc26e687c5d7e2b2ccda84
#
_entry.id   d2648c3999fc26e687c5d7e2b2ccda84
#
_cell.length_a   1.000
_cell.length_b   1.000
_cell.length_c   1.000
_cell.angle_alpha   90.00
_cell.angle_beta   90.00
_cell.angle_gamma   90.00
#
_symmetry.space_group_name_H-M   'P 1'
#
loop_
_entity.id
_entity.type
_entity.pdbx_description
1 polymer ?
#
loop_
_entity_poly.entity_id
_entity_poly.type
_entity_poly.pdbx_seq_one_letter_code
_entity_poly.pdbx_strand_id
1 'polypeptide(L)'
;VPVALVNLGELLPVDSEGFILQLANKNYPLELPILTPRTVAFNGQEENSSRASLNKESLRLLEAALVFRRLAPELLPQVSEFTLNEQGKITLVTLDDGIKVVLGKWVKEENVRYLQWMLGQFARLGEKPVLVDLSFEGQIIVKNKNDS
;
A
#
# COMPACT_ATOMS: atom_id res chain seq x y z
N VAL A 1 0.88 -14.29 -12.77
CA VAL A 1 2.07 -13.65 -12.18
C VAL A 1 1.63 -12.81 -10.98
N PRO A 2 2.20 -13.05 -9.79
CA PRO A 2 1.83 -12.26 -8.63
C PRO A 2 2.32 -10.81 -8.77
N VAL A 3 1.50 -9.86 -8.32
CA VAL A 3 1.83 -8.43 -8.33
C VAL A 3 1.91 -7.84 -6.94
N ALA A 4 1.39 -8.54 -5.93
CA ALA A 4 1.40 -8.10 -4.53
C ALA A 4 1.26 -9.30 -3.61
N LEU A 5 1.54 -9.08 -2.33
CA LEU A 5 1.32 -10.08 -1.27
C LEU A 5 0.27 -9.51 -0.33
N VAL A 6 -0.76 -10.31 0.00
CA VAL A 6 -1.76 -9.91 0.98
C VAL A 6 -1.44 -10.59 2.31
N ASN A 7 -1.47 -9.80 3.39
CA ASN A 7 -1.18 -10.30 4.74
C ASN A 7 -2.46 -10.74 5.42
N LEU A 8 -2.61 -12.05 5.59
CA LEU A 8 -3.74 -12.69 6.26
C LEU A 8 -3.27 -13.52 7.46
N GLY A 9 -2.19 -13.08 8.12
CA GLY A 9 -1.49 -13.87 9.10
C GLY A 9 -0.28 -14.55 8.48
N GLU A 10 -0.35 -14.88 7.21
CA GLU A 10 0.77 -15.25 6.35
C GLU A 10 0.64 -14.46 5.06
N LEU A 11 1.74 -14.32 4.33
CA LEU A 11 1.75 -13.58 3.08
C LEU A 11 1.34 -14.49 1.94
N LEU A 12 0.25 -14.11 1.23
CA LEU A 12 -0.26 -14.86 0.10
C LEU A 12 -0.17 -14.01 -1.16
N PRO A 13 0.31 -14.58 -2.27
CA PRO A 13 0.42 -13.83 -3.52
C PRO A 13 -0.93 -13.59 -4.16
N VAL A 14 -1.09 -12.41 -4.77
CA VAL A 14 -2.29 -12.07 -5.53
C VAL A 14 -1.91 -11.56 -6.91
N ASP A 15 -2.79 -11.80 -7.89
CA ASP A 15 -2.60 -11.29 -9.24
C ASP A 15 -3.20 -9.89 -9.40
N SER A 16 -3.08 -9.31 -10.59
CA SER A 16 -3.57 -7.96 -10.87
C SER A 16 -5.08 -7.83 -10.81
N GLU A 17 -5.81 -8.92 -10.85
CA GLU A 17 -7.28 -8.93 -10.76
C GLU A 17 -7.77 -9.15 -9.33
N GLY A 18 -6.86 -9.40 -8.39
CA GLY A 18 -7.20 -9.61 -6.99
C GLY A 18 -7.48 -11.06 -6.62
N PHE A 19 -7.14 -12.01 -7.48
CA PHE A 19 -7.25 -13.43 -7.13
C PHE A 19 -6.02 -13.90 -6.37
N ILE A 20 -6.27 -14.66 -5.30
CA ILE A 20 -5.20 -15.27 -4.52
C ILE A 20 -4.65 -16.46 -5.30
N LEU A 21 -3.33 -16.47 -5.49
CA LEU A 21 -2.67 -17.49 -6.26
C LEU A 21 -2.20 -18.62 -5.35
N GLN A 22 -2.43 -19.86 -5.79
CA GLN A 22 -1.90 -21.03 -5.12
C GLN A 22 -0.63 -21.47 -5.87
N LEU A 23 0.52 -20.99 -5.41
CA LEU A 23 1.79 -21.34 -6.01
C LEU A 23 2.35 -22.58 -5.34
N ALA A 24 2.59 -23.61 -6.15
CA ALA A 24 3.02 -24.93 -5.67
C ALA A 24 4.32 -24.89 -4.88
N ASN A 25 5.20 -23.96 -5.16
CA ASN A 25 6.55 -23.89 -4.58
C ASN A 25 6.78 -22.71 -3.65
N LYS A 26 5.78 -21.87 -3.38
CA LYS A 26 5.93 -20.64 -2.63
C LYS A 26 7.10 -19.76 -3.08
N ASN A 27 7.53 -19.92 -4.31
CA ASN A 27 8.62 -19.15 -4.92
C ASN A 27 8.05 -17.90 -5.58
N TYR A 28 7.77 -16.88 -4.78
CA TYR A 28 7.38 -15.58 -5.29
C TYR A 28 8.35 -14.54 -4.77
N PRO A 29 8.57 -13.44 -5.51
CA PRO A 29 9.49 -12.41 -5.06
C PRO A 29 9.00 -11.80 -3.74
N LEU A 30 9.85 -11.80 -2.72
CA LEU A 30 9.56 -11.15 -1.44
C LEU A 30 9.57 -9.63 -1.55
N GLU A 31 9.94 -9.11 -2.71
CA GLU A 31 10.01 -7.68 -2.98
C GLU A 31 8.68 -7.08 -3.42
N LEU A 32 7.64 -7.91 -3.55
CA LEU A 32 6.31 -7.43 -3.93
C LEU A 32 5.72 -6.57 -2.81
N PRO A 33 4.92 -5.55 -3.17
CA PRO A 33 4.26 -4.72 -2.15
C PRO A 33 3.34 -5.56 -1.28
N ILE A 34 3.27 -5.22 0.02
CA ILE A 34 2.43 -5.93 0.98
C ILE A 34 1.16 -5.13 1.21
N LEU A 35 0.02 -5.82 1.12
CA LEU A 35 -1.29 -5.27 1.41
C LEU A 35 -1.75 -5.81 2.76
N THR A 36 -2.03 -4.92 3.71
CA THR A 36 -2.45 -5.31 5.05
C THR A 36 -3.87 -4.81 5.31
N PRO A 37 -4.90 -5.63 5.05
CA PRO A 37 -6.28 -5.23 5.28
C PRO A 37 -6.63 -5.26 6.78
N ARG A 38 -7.66 -4.49 7.18
CA ARG A 38 -8.11 -4.43 8.56
C ARG A 38 -9.00 -5.61 8.95
N THR A 39 -9.65 -6.20 7.97
CA THR A 39 -10.61 -7.29 8.18
C THR A 39 -10.28 -8.45 7.26
N VAL A 40 -11.17 -9.45 7.22
CA VAL A 40 -11.00 -10.58 6.30
C VAL A 40 -10.82 -10.05 4.88
N ALA A 41 -9.72 -10.41 4.26
CA ALA A 41 -9.25 -9.77 3.03
C ALA A 41 -9.93 -10.27 1.76
N PHE A 42 -10.62 -11.38 1.80
CA PHE A 42 -11.14 -12.00 0.58
C PHE A 42 -12.60 -12.38 0.73
N ASN A 43 -13.29 -12.42 -0.40
CA ASN A 43 -14.61 -13.01 -0.49
C ASN A 43 -14.46 -14.52 -0.39
N GLY A 44 -15.36 -15.19 0.32
CA GLY A 44 -15.34 -16.63 0.40
C GLY A 44 -15.42 -17.24 -1.00
N GLN A 45 -15.06 -18.52 -1.10
CA GLN A 45 -15.20 -19.23 -2.35
C GLN A 45 -16.68 -19.28 -2.73
N GLU A 46 -17.01 -18.82 -3.92
CA GLU A 46 -18.32 -19.06 -4.49
C GLU A 46 -18.42 -20.56 -4.79
N GLU A 47 -19.61 -21.11 -4.71
CA GLU A 47 -19.84 -22.56 -4.88
C GLU A 47 -19.25 -23.11 -6.17
N ASN A 48 -19.11 -22.27 -7.20
CA ASN A 48 -18.60 -22.66 -8.52
C ASN A 48 -17.21 -22.12 -8.82
N SER A 49 -16.55 -21.48 -7.85
CA SER A 49 -15.22 -20.91 -8.06
C SER A 49 -14.21 -21.56 -7.13
N SER A 50 -13.11 -22.07 -7.73
CA SER A 50 -11.98 -22.58 -6.95
C SER A 50 -11.04 -21.47 -6.50
N ARG A 51 -11.31 -20.21 -6.85
CA ARG A 51 -10.43 -19.08 -6.57
C ARG A 51 -11.01 -18.15 -5.52
N ALA A 52 -10.20 -17.86 -4.50
CA ALA A 52 -10.51 -16.80 -3.56
C ALA A 52 -10.09 -15.46 -4.16
N SER A 53 -10.91 -14.44 -3.97
CA SER A 53 -10.62 -13.08 -4.45
C SER A 53 -10.66 -12.10 -3.30
N LEU A 54 -9.94 -10.98 -3.44
CA LEU A 54 -9.94 -9.92 -2.44
C LEU A 54 -11.31 -9.24 -2.37
N ASN A 55 -11.69 -8.80 -1.16
CA ASN A 55 -12.91 -8.00 -1.00
C ASN A 55 -12.65 -6.55 -1.49
N LYS A 56 -13.69 -5.71 -1.46
CA LYS A 56 -13.60 -4.34 -1.98
C LYS A 56 -12.53 -3.51 -1.30
N GLU A 57 -12.40 -3.60 0.02
CA GLU A 57 -11.39 -2.83 0.75
C GLU A 57 -9.99 -3.25 0.35
N SER A 58 -9.76 -4.55 0.27
CA SER A 58 -8.44 -5.08 -0.10
C SER A 58 -8.11 -4.79 -1.57
N LEU A 59 -9.12 -4.78 -2.44
CA LEU A 59 -8.92 -4.38 -3.84
C LEU A 59 -8.48 -2.91 -3.95
N ARG A 60 -8.94 -2.04 -3.06
CA ARG A 60 -8.47 -0.66 -3.03
C ARG A 60 -6.98 -0.58 -2.70
N LEU A 61 -6.50 -1.42 -1.81
CA LEU A 61 -5.07 -1.49 -1.49
C LEU A 61 -4.27 -2.02 -2.68
N LEU A 62 -4.80 -3.03 -3.36
CA LEU A 62 -4.16 -3.57 -4.56
C LEU A 62 -4.08 -2.49 -5.65
N GLU A 63 -5.17 -1.77 -5.86
CA GLU A 63 -5.20 -0.69 -6.84
C GLU A 63 -4.17 0.39 -6.52
N ALA A 64 -4.03 0.75 -5.24
CA ALA A 64 -3.02 1.70 -4.79
C ALA A 64 -1.61 1.24 -5.17
N ALA A 65 -1.30 -0.02 -4.87
CA ALA A 65 0.01 -0.59 -5.22
C ALA A 65 0.26 -0.58 -6.73
N LEU A 66 -0.77 -0.89 -7.52
CA LEU A 66 -0.65 -0.88 -8.98
C LEU A 66 -0.46 0.54 -9.54
N VAL A 67 -1.09 1.54 -8.93
CA VAL A 67 -0.87 2.94 -9.32
C VAL A 67 0.59 3.34 -9.06
N PHE A 68 1.13 2.99 -7.90
CA PHE A 68 2.53 3.24 -7.59
C PHE A 68 3.46 2.52 -8.57
N ARG A 69 3.16 1.27 -8.88
CA ARG A 69 3.96 0.49 -9.84
C ARG A 69 4.01 1.17 -11.21
N ARG A 70 2.90 1.76 -11.62
CA ARG A 70 2.82 2.43 -12.92
C ARG A 70 3.52 3.80 -12.92
N LEU A 71 3.31 4.60 -11.86
CA LEU A 71 3.75 6.00 -11.82
C LEU A 71 5.12 6.19 -11.20
N ALA A 72 5.46 5.40 -10.19
CA ALA A 72 6.71 5.56 -9.45
C ALA A 72 7.17 4.21 -8.92
N PRO A 73 7.55 3.28 -9.81
CA PRO A 73 7.94 1.93 -9.40
C PRO A 73 9.13 1.93 -8.44
N GLU A 74 9.98 2.94 -8.49
CA GLU A 74 11.14 3.08 -7.60
C GLU A 74 10.75 3.34 -6.14
N LEU A 75 9.50 3.77 -5.88
CA LEU A 75 9.03 3.96 -4.51
C LEU A 75 8.58 2.65 -3.86
N LEU A 76 8.15 1.68 -4.64
CA LEU A 76 7.62 0.43 -4.07
C LEU A 76 8.60 -0.28 -3.12
N PRO A 77 9.90 -0.40 -3.44
CA PRO A 77 10.85 -1.01 -2.50
C PRO A 77 10.99 -0.23 -1.19
N GLN A 78 10.58 1.03 -1.16
CA GLN A 78 10.65 1.87 0.03
C GLN A 78 9.36 1.80 0.87
N VAL A 79 8.35 1.10 0.40
CA VAL A 79 7.07 0.94 1.09
C VAL A 79 7.06 -0.37 1.86
N SER A 80 6.81 -0.31 3.16
CA SER A 80 6.67 -1.50 3.99
C SER A 80 5.33 -2.19 3.73
N GLU A 81 4.25 -1.41 3.72
CA GLU A 81 2.91 -1.96 3.50
C GLU A 81 1.92 -0.87 3.09
N PHE A 82 0.85 -1.30 2.43
CA PHE A 82 -0.35 -0.49 2.20
C PHE A 82 -1.45 -0.99 3.12
N THR A 83 -2.12 -0.08 3.80
CA THR A 83 -3.19 -0.41 4.73
C THR A 83 -4.30 0.64 4.67
N LEU A 84 -5.37 0.44 5.45
CA LEU A 84 -6.43 1.43 5.61
C LEU A 84 -6.39 1.95 7.05
N ASN A 85 -6.59 3.25 7.22
CA ASN A 85 -6.70 3.81 8.57
C ASN A 85 -8.15 3.69 9.07
N GLU A 86 -8.42 4.19 10.29
CA GLU A 86 -9.74 4.09 10.91
C GLU A 86 -10.83 4.82 10.12
N GLN A 87 -10.45 5.79 9.30
CA GLN A 87 -11.38 6.53 8.44
C GLN A 87 -11.54 5.89 7.06
N GLY A 88 -10.92 4.74 6.83
CA GLY A 88 -11.00 4.04 5.55
C GLY A 88 -10.11 4.66 4.47
N LYS A 89 -9.15 5.50 4.85
CA LYS A 89 -8.21 6.10 3.90
C LYS A 89 -7.02 5.17 3.68
N ILE A 90 -6.58 5.09 2.44
CA ILE A 90 -5.40 4.32 2.06
C ILE A 90 -4.18 4.97 2.66
N THR A 91 -3.37 4.19 3.35
CA THR A 91 -2.19 4.64 4.07
C THR A 91 -1.03 3.72 3.72
N LEU A 92 0.15 4.28 3.56
CA LEU A 92 1.36 3.47 3.44
C LEU A 92 2.33 3.83 4.56
N VAL A 93 3.25 2.92 4.83
CA VAL A 93 4.33 3.12 5.79
C VAL A 93 5.64 2.89 5.06
N THR A 94 6.60 3.80 5.23
CA THR A 94 7.91 3.64 4.60
C THR A 94 8.75 2.61 5.36
N LEU A 95 9.58 1.87 4.62
CA LEU A 95 10.32 0.75 5.17
C LEU A 95 11.38 1.17 6.19
N ASP A 96 12.22 2.15 5.84
CA ASP A 96 13.37 2.49 6.68
C ASP A 96 13.02 3.42 7.84
N ASP A 97 12.24 4.45 7.58
CA ASP A 97 11.96 5.49 8.56
C ASP A 97 10.61 5.36 9.25
N GLY A 98 9.77 4.45 8.77
CA GLY A 98 8.45 4.25 9.35
C GLY A 98 7.52 5.46 9.21
N ILE A 99 7.71 6.26 8.18
CA ILE A 99 6.85 7.43 7.93
C ILE A 99 5.48 6.94 7.49
N LYS A 100 4.44 7.39 8.20
CA LYS A 100 3.07 7.08 7.84
C LYS A 100 2.57 8.11 6.84
N VAL A 101 2.13 7.66 5.68
CA VAL A 101 1.63 8.53 4.61
C VAL A 101 0.17 8.22 4.36
N VAL A 102 -0.71 9.19 4.58
CA VAL A 102 -2.14 9.06 4.32
C VAL A 102 -2.42 9.57 2.91
N LEU A 103 -2.90 8.70 2.03
CA LEU A 103 -3.13 9.03 0.63
C LEU A 103 -4.56 9.48 0.35
N GLY A 104 -5.54 8.92 1.07
CA GLY A 104 -6.95 9.23 0.89
C GLY A 104 -7.77 8.01 0.49
N LYS A 105 -9.02 8.23 0.09
CA LYS A 105 -9.89 7.14 -0.37
C LYS A 105 -9.37 6.49 -1.63
N TRP A 106 -8.75 7.27 -2.49
CA TRP A 106 -8.14 6.85 -3.75
C TRP A 106 -6.74 7.43 -3.85
N VAL A 107 -5.87 6.74 -4.58
CA VAL A 107 -4.53 7.26 -4.84
C VAL A 107 -4.59 8.15 -6.07
N LYS A 108 -4.31 9.44 -5.88
CA LYS A 108 -4.25 10.41 -6.97
C LYS A 108 -2.83 10.47 -7.52
N GLU A 109 -2.72 10.61 -8.84
CA GLU A 109 -1.42 10.73 -9.50
C GLU A 109 -0.58 11.86 -8.90
N GLU A 110 -1.18 13.02 -8.67
CA GLU A 110 -0.48 14.16 -8.07
C GLU A 110 0.10 13.84 -6.70
N ASN A 111 -0.60 13.02 -5.89
CA ASN A 111 -0.13 12.62 -4.56
C ASN A 111 1.09 11.71 -4.66
N VAL A 112 1.12 10.82 -5.63
CA VAL A 112 2.29 9.95 -5.86
C VAL A 112 3.50 10.80 -6.25
N ARG A 113 3.31 11.79 -7.12
CA ARG A 113 4.39 12.69 -7.54
C ARG A 113 4.88 13.57 -6.41
N TYR A 114 3.96 14.09 -5.59
CA TYR A 114 4.33 14.86 -4.40
C TYR A 114 5.14 14.01 -3.44
N LEU A 115 4.67 12.80 -3.17
CA LEU A 115 5.36 11.89 -2.26
C LEU A 115 6.78 11.57 -2.75
N GLN A 116 6.92 11.29 -4.04
CA GLN A 116 8.22 11.03 -4.64
C GLN A 116 9.19 12.20 -4.40
N TRP A 117 8.71 13.42 -4.62
CA TRP A 117 9.51 14.63 -4.39
C TRP A 117 9.81 14.82 -2.89
N MET A 118 8.80 14.69 -2.03
CA MET A 118 8.94 14.91 -0.60
C MET A 118 9.91 13.94 0.06
N LEU A 119 9.83 12.65 -0.29
CA LEU A 119 10.75 11.66 0.27
C LEU A 119 12.20 11.96 -0.13
N GLY A 120 12.40 12.42 -1.34
CA GLY A 120 13.72 12.89 -1.78
C GLY A 120 14.21 14.08 -0.96
N GLN A 121 13.32 15.05 -0.67
CA GLN A 121 13.69 16.22 0.13
C GLN A 121 13.99 15.83 1.58
N PHE A 122 13.18 14.96 2.19
CA PHE A 122 13.43 14.50 3.55
C PHE A 122 14.78 13.80 3.67
N ALA A 123 15.09 12.93 2.70
CA ALA A 123 16.37 12.24 2.67
C ALA A 123 17.53 13.21 2.55
N ARG A 124 17.42 14.20 1.67
CA ARG A 124 18.47 15.21 1.45
C ARG A 124 18.70 16.07 2.68
N LEU A 125 17.62 16.45 3.39
CA LEU A 125 17.69 17.32 4.56
C LEU A 125 17.88 16.58 5.88
N GLY A 126 17.88 15.25 5.85
CA GLY A 126 17.97 14.46 7.07
C GLY A 126 16.72 14.54 7.94
N GLU A 127 15.58 14.91 7.38
CA GLU A 127 14.33 15.01 8.11
C GLU A 127 13.59 13.69 8.08
N LYS A 128 12.99 13.33 9.24
CA LYS A 128 12.22 12.10 9.40
C LYS A 128 10.89 12.41 10.07
N PRO A 129 9.92 12.92 9.31
CA PRO A 129 8.59 13.16 9.86
C PRO A 129 7.94 11.83 10.26
N VAL A 130 6.97 11.88 11.17
CA VAL A 130 6.24 10.67 11.58
C VAL A 130 4.98 10.49 10.75
N LEU A 131 4.44 11.56 10.18
CA LEU A 131 3.21 11.52 9.40
C LEU A 131 3.25 12.54 8.27
N VAL A 132 2.80 12.11 7.11
CA VAL A 132 2.51 12.98 5.97
C VAL A 132 1.09 12.68 5.52
N ASP A 133 0.20 13.68 5.55
CA ASP A 133 -1.19 13.50 5.14
C ASP A 133 -1.44 14.28 3.84
N LEU A 134 -1.69 13.52 2.77
CA LEU A 134 -1.97 14.05 1.43
C LEU A 134 -3.46 13.96 1.08
N SER A 135 -4.30 13.58 2.04
CA SER A 135 -5.71 13.29 1.76
C SER A 135 -6.61 14.52 1.70
N PHE A 136 -6.11 15.69 2.12
CA PHE A 136 -6.87 16.93 2.07
C PHE A 136 -6.56 17.67 0.78
N GLU A 137 -7.61 18.08 0.07
CA GLU A 137 -7.46 18.81 -1.17
C GLU A 137 -6.80 20.17 -0.92
N GLY A 138 -5.74 20.47 -1.69
CA GLY A 138 -5.03 21.73 -1.57
C GLY A 138 -4.18 21.90 -0.32
N GLN A 139 -4.04 20.84 0.49
CA GLN A 139 -3.29 20.90 1.73
C GLN A 139 -2.42 19.66 1.91
N ILE A 140 -1.19 19.87 2.39
CA ILE A 140 -0.31 18.79 2.82
C ILE A 140 0.03 19.02 4.29
N ILE A 141 -0.26 18.02 5.11
CA ILE A 141 0.02 18.08 6.55
C ILE A 141 1.23 17.20 6.83
N VAL A 142 2.26 17.79 7.45
CA VAL A 142 3.46 17.06 7.86
C VAL A 142 3.59 17.20 9.37
N LYS A 143 3.69 16.07 10.06
CA LYS A 143 3.92 16.05 11.51
C LYS A 143 5.28 15.47 11.81
N ASN A 144 6.03 16.17 12.62
CA ASN A 144 7.33 15.72 13.09
C ASN A 144 7.20 15.06 14.46
N LYS A 145 8.23 14.35 14.87
CA LYS A 145 8.23 13.55 16.09
C LYS A 145 7.86 14.35 17.35
N ASN A 146 8.21 15.64 17.38
CA ASN A 146 7.98 16.51 18.54
C ASN A 146 6.68 17.31 18.46
N ASP A 147 5.89 17.11 17.43
CA ASP A 147 4.59 17.77 17.29
C ASP A 147 3.55 17.02 18.10
N SER A 148 2.99 17.67 19.04
CA SER A 148 1.94 17.09 19.91
C SER A 148 0.55 17.28 19.33
#